data_934dcce60136d35e7fc65907868b1e42
#
_entry.id   934dcce60136d35e7fc65907868b1e42
#
_cell.length_a   1.000
_cell.length_b   1.000
_cell.length_c   1.000
_cell.angle_alpha   90.00
_cell.angle_beta   90.00
_cell.angle_gamma   90.00
#
_symmetry.space_group_name_H-M   'P 1'
#
loop_
_entity.id
_entity.type
_entity.pdbx_description
1 polymer ?
#
loop_
_entity_poly.entity_id
_entity_poly.type
_entity_poly.pdbx_seq_one_letter_code
_entity_poly.pdbx_strand_id
1 'polypeptide(L)'
;RDNNGFYPQRIKDIVSDLARMGATPLVVAENDKVLGVINLKDIVKGGIKQRFAELRKMGIKTIMITGDNHLTAAAIAAEAGVDDFMAEAKPEDKLRRIREEQAKGHLVGMIGDGTNDAPALAQADIGIAMNSGTQAAREAGNMIDLDSNPTKLIEVVEVGKQLLMTRGSLTTFSIANDVAKYFAIIPAVAAALYPAGNGNGVLSSLNIMRLS
;
A
#
# COMPACT_ATOMS: atom_id res chain seq x y z
N ARG A 1 -9.79 22.35 -29.14
CA ARG A 1 -11.06 22.08 -29.87
C ARG A 1 -11.81 23.38 -30.26
N ASP A 2 -11.40 24.52 -29.73
CA ASP A 2 -12.14 25.77 -29.85
C ASP A 2 -11.69 26.66 -31.02
N ASN A 3 -10.61 26.29 -31.70
CA ASN A 3 -10.21 26.89 -32.96
C ASN A 3 -10.65 25.97 -34.10
N ASN A 4 -11.39 26.47 -35.07
CA ASN A 4 -11.89 25.76 -36.27
C ASN A 4 -10.76 25.15 -37.16
N GLY A 5 -9.64 24.77 -36.56
CA GLY A 5 -8.48 24.19 -37.23
C GLY A 5 -8.76 22.79 -37.82
N PHE A 6 -8.34 22.58 -39.02
CA PHE A 6 -8.39 21.29 -39.69
C PHE A 6 -7.47 20.29 -38.97
N TYR A 7 -8.06 19.24 -38.40
CA TYR A 7 -7.34 18.17 -37.73
C TYR A 7 -7.20 16.96 -38.67
N PRO A 8 -6.07 16.81 -39.38
CA PRO A 8 -5.89 15.76 -40.38
C PRO A 8 -6.06 14.34 -39.78
N GLN A 9 -6.72 13.44 -40.53
CA GLN A 9 -6.94 12.05 -40.05
C GLN A 9 -5.62 11.37 -39.72
N ARG A 10 -4.56 11.59 -40.54
CA ARG A 10 -3.22 11.06 -40.25
C ARG A 10 -2.70 11.43 -38.84
N ILE A 11 -2.99 12.63 -38.36
CA ILE A 11 -2.56 13.06 -37.01
C ILE A 11 -3.36 12.32 -35.96
N LYS A 12 -4.66 12.09 -36.18
CA LYS A 12 -5.50 11.29 -35.28
C LYS A 12 -4.97 9.86 -35.14
N ASP A 13 -4.58 9.26 -36.26
CA ASP A 13 -4.06 7.89 -36.27
C ASP A 13 -2.73 7.82 -35.51
N ILE A 14 -1.80 8.76 -35.76
CA ILE A 14 -0.53 8.86 -35.01
C ILE A 14 -0.79 9.05 -33.50
N VAL A 15 -1.68 9.94 -33.12
CA VAL A 15 -2.04 10.18 -31.70
C VAL A 15 -2.60 8.92 -31.08
N SER A 16 -3.49 8.20 -31.76
CA SER A 16 -4.07 6.95 -31.27
C SER A 16 -3.01 5.85 -31.11
N ASP A 17 -2.11 5.72 -32.07
CA ASP A 17 -1.04 4.71 -32.01
C ASP A 17 -0.05 5.00 -30.88
N LEU A 18 0.36 6.25 -30.69
CA LEU A 18 1.22 6.66 -29.60
C LEU A 18 0.54 6.42 -28.24
N ALA A 19 -0.76 6.75 -28.10
CA ALA A 19 -1.51 6.51 -26.89
C ALA A 19 -1.62 5.00 -26.55
N ARG A 20 -1.82 4.14 -27.58
CA ARG A 20 -1.81 2.67 -27.41
C ARG A 20 -0.46 2.13 -26.96
N MET A 21 0.64 2.82 -27.25
CA MET A 21 1.99 2.48 -26.79
C MET A 21 2.29 3.01 -25.36
N GLY A 22 1.28 3.55 -24.66
CA GLY A 22 1.45 4.12 -23.32
C GLY A 22 2.15 5.48 -23.29
N ALA A 23 2.05 6.22 -24.38
CA ALA A 23 2.60 7.57 -24.47
C ALA A 23 1.51 8.63 -24.38
N THR A 24 1.87 9.84 -23.92
CA THR A 24 1.00 11.02 -23.93
C THR A 24 1.38 11.90 -25.13
N PRO A 25 0.63 11.84 -26.25
CA PRO A 25 0.93 12.61 -27.43
C PRO A 25 0.45 14.06 -27.27
N LEU A 26 1.34 15.03 -27.48
CA LEU A 26 1.02 16.44 -27.55
C LEU A 26 1.07 16.93 -29.01
N VAL A 27 -0.05 17.43 -29.51
CA VAL A 27 -0.11 18.00 -30.87
C VAL A 27 0.30 19.46 -30.83
N VAL A 28 1.27 19.82 -31.65
CA VAL A 28 1.74 21.19 -31.81
C VAL A 28 1.17 21.76 -33.10
N ALA A 29 0.52 22.90 -32.98
CA ALA A 29 -0.04 23.63 -34.12
C ALA A 29 0.35 25.11 -34.05
N GLU A 30 0.51 25.73 -35.23
CA GLU A 30 0.69 27.15 -35.40
C GLU A 30 -0.45 27.66 -36.29
N ASN A 31 -1.24 28.57 -35.75
CA ASN A 31 -2.51 29.00 -36.34
C ASN A 31 -3.40 27.78 -36.66
N ASP A 32 -3.75 27.55 -37.93
CA ASP A 32 -4.61 26.43 -38.35
C ASP A 32 -3.82 25.24 -38.90
N LYS A 33 -2.48 25.26 -38.80
CA LYS A 33 -1.61 24.23 -39.36
C LYS A 33 -0.99 23.39 -38.23
N VAL A 34 -1.20 22.08 -38.29
CA VAL A 34 -0.51 21.14 -37.38
C VAL A 34 0.95 21.01 -37.84
N LEU A 35 1.89 21.32 -36.95
CA LEU A 35 3.32 21.22 -37.16
C LEU A 35 3.86 19.82 -36.89
N GLY A 36 3.30 19.12 -35.85
CA GLY A 36 3.75 17.80 -35.49
C GLY A 36 3.14 17.29 -34.22
N VAL A 37 3.63 16.13 -33.78
CA VAL A 37 3.24 15.47 -32.51
C VAL A 37 4.49 15.25 -31.70
N ILE A 38 4.50 15.72 -30.44
CA ILE A 38 5.52 15.43 -29.45
C ILE A 38 5.07 14.19 -28.69
N ASN A 39 5.95 13.19 -28.64
CA ASN A 39 5.70 11.97 -27.89
C ASN A 39 6.31 12.09 -26.50
N LEU A 40 5.48 12.19 -25.46
CA LEU A 40 5.90 12.10 -24.07
C LEU A 40 5.59 10.68 -23.59
N LYS A 41 6.62 9.93 -23.20
CA LYS A 41 6.45 8.60 -22.65
C LYS A 41 7.15 8.50 -21.31
N ASP A 42 6.37 8.18 -20.29
CA ASP A 42 6.92 7.81 -18.99
C ASP A 42 7.53 6.42 -19.06
N ILE A 43 8.73 6.29 -18.52
CA ILE A 43 9.41 5.00 -18.46
C ILE A 43 9.01 4.31 -17.15
N VAL A 44 8.32 3.20 -17.29
CA VAL A 44 8.05 2.32 -16.15
C VAL A 44 9.38 1.79 -15.61
N LYS A 45 9.68 2.06 -14.34
CA LYS A 45 10.94 1.63 -13.72
C LYS A 45 11.07 0.10 -13.79
N GLY A 46 12.27 -0.39 -14.12
CA GLY A 46 12.53 -1.83 -14.22
C GLY A 46 12.21 -2.55 -12.91
N GLY A 47 11.64 -3.76 -13.02
CA GLY A 47 11.30 -4.59 -11.87
C GLY A 47 9.96 -4.25 -11.17
N ILE A 48 9.26 -3.19 -11.58
CA ILE A 48 8.00 -2.76 -10.92
C ILE A 48 6.90 -3.83 -11.02
N LYS A 49 6.84 -4.54 -12.15
CA LYS A 49 5.88 -5.62 -12.36
C LYS A 49 6.05 -6.77 -11.36
N GLN A 50 7.29 -7.13 -11.05
CA GLN A 50 7.60 -8.16 -10.06
C GLN A 50 7.19 -7.70 -8.66
N ARG A 51 7.44 -6.43 -8.33
CA ARG A 51 7.07 -5.82 -7.06
C ARG A 51 5.55 -5.79 -6.85
N PHE A 52 4.77 -5.43 -7.85
CA PHE A 52 3.31 -5.51 -7.75
C PHE A 52 2.81 -6.96 -7.65
N ALA A 53 3.47 -7.91 -8.28
CA ALA A 53 3.17 -9.33 -8.08
C ALA A 53 3.44 -9.80 -6.63
N GLU A 54 4.48 -9.27 -5.98
CA GLU A 54 4.77 -9.52 -4.56
C GLU A 54 3.68 -8.95 -3.65
N LEU A 55 3.25 -7.69 -3.88
CA LEU A 55 2.11 -7.08 -3.16
C LEU A 55 0.84 -7.91 -3.30
N ARG A 56 0.55 -8.40 -4.50
CA ARG A 56 -0.61 -9.27 -4.76
C ARG A 56 -0.53 -10.58 -3.98
N LYS A 57 0.64 -11.20 -3.88
CA LYS A 57 0.85 -12.40 -3.04
C LYS A 57 0.61 -12.13 -1.55
N MET A 58 0.85 -10.90 -1.11
CA MET A 58 0.55 -10.46 0.26
C MET A 58 -0.93 -10.12 0.49
N GLY A 59 -1.78 -10.25 -0.54
CA GLY A 59 -3.21 -9.91 -0.48
C GLY A 59 -3.50 -8.42 -0.66
N ILE A 60 -2.54 -7.64 -1.15
CA ILE A 60 -2.70 -6.20 -1.38
C ILE A 60 -3.09 -5.99 -2.84
N LYS A 61 -4.25 -5.37 -3.07
CA LYS A 61 -4.72 -4.96 -4.39
C LYS A 61 -4.11 -3.60 -4.75
N THR A 62 -3.58 -3.49 -5.97
CA THR A 62 -2.97 -2.27 -6.49
C THR A 62 -3.86 -1.63 -7.56
N ILE A 63 -4.13 -0.34 -7.42
CA ILE A 63 -4.97 0.42 -8.36
C ILE A 63 -4.17 1.65 -8.80
N MET A 64 -3.96 1.78 -10.10
CA MET A 64 -3.35 2.97 -10.68
C MET A 64 -4.42 4.02 -10.95
N ILE A 65 -4.22 5.25 -10.49
CA ILE A 65 -5.13 6.37 -10.76
C ILE A 65 -4.36 7.47 -11.47
N THR A 66 -4.77 7.80 -12.69
CA THR A 66 -4.08 8.79 -13.53
C THR A 66 -5.07 9.74 -14.20
N GLY A 67 -4.62 10.94 -14.51
CA GLY A 67 -5.33 11.89 -15.36
C GLY A 67 -5.21 11.62 -16.86
N ASP A 68 -4.38 10.66 -17.27
CA ASP A 68 -4.18 10.29 -18.66
C ASP A 68 -5.45 9.70 -19.29
N ASN A 69 -5.48 9.71 -20.63
CA ASN A 69 -6.57 9.07 -21.37
C ASN A 69 -6.56 7.55 -21.16
N HIS A 70 -7.71 6.92 -21.40
CA HIS A 70 -7.92 5.50 -21.15
C HIS A 70 -6.95 4.58 -21.89
N LEU A 71 -6.54 4.91 -23.12
CA LEU A 71 -5.63 4.08 -23.91
C LEU A 71 -4.21 4.10 -23.32
N THR A 72 -3.71 5.27 -22.96
CA THR A 72 -2.42 5.44 -22.30
C THR A 72 -2.42 4.77 -20.93
N ALA A 73 -3.44 4.99 -20.12
CA ALA A 73 -3.59 4.41 -18.80
C ALA A 73 -3.62 2.87 -18.85
N ALA A 74 -4.38 2.29 -19.78
CA ALA A 74 -4.46 0.84 -19.97
C ALA A 74 -3.10 0.23 -20.35
N ALA A 75 -2.35 0.88 -21.24
CA ALA A 75 -1.03 0.43 -21.66
C ALA A 75 -0.03 0.46 -20.50
N ILE A 76 0.02 1.55 -19.72
CA ILE A 76 0.89 1.71 -18.55
C ILE A 76 0.51 0.70 -17.46
N ALA A 77 -0.79 0.52 -17.19
CA ALA A 77 -1.28 -0.43 -16.20
C ALA A 77 -0.88 -1.87 -16.55
N ALA A 78 -0.98 -2.26 -17.81
CA ALA A 78 -0.57 -3.58 -18.30
C ALA A 78 0.96 -3.77 -18.20
N GLU A 79 1.75 -2.74 -18.55
CA GLU A 79 3.20 -2.75 -18.46
C GLU A 79 3.65 -2.86 -17.00
N ALA A 80 3.07 -2.06 -16.10
CA ALA A 80 3.35 -2.06 -14.67
C ALA A 80 2.82 -3.32 -13.96
N GLY A 81 1.75 -3.93 -14.47
CA GLY A 81 1.16 -5.13 -13.90
C GLY A 81 0.31 -4.87 -12.65
N VAL A 82 -0.33 -3.71 -12.56
CA VAL A 82 -1.32 -3.38 -11.52
C VAL A 82 -2.61 -4.19 -11.69
N ASP A 83 -3.41 -4.29 -10.62
CA ASP A 83 -4.64 -5.10 -10.63
C ASP A 83 -5.82 -4.38 -11.29
N ASP A 84 -5.83 -3.04 -11.21
CA ASP A 84 -6.92 -2.21 -11.72
C ASP A 84 -6.39 -0.81 -12.06
N PHE A 85 -7.10 -0.03 -12.85
CA PHE A 85 -6.74 1.34 -13.12
C PHE A 85 -7.97 2.24 -13.31
N MET A 86 -7.77 3.53 -13.02
CA MET A 86 -8.74 4.59 -13.30
C MET A 86 -8.04 5.66 -14.15
N ALA A 87 -8.55 5.88 -15.34
CA ALA A 87 -8.08 6.90 -16.28
C ALA A 87 -8.91 8.19 -16.18
N GLU A 88 -8.38 9.28 -16.72
CA GLU A 88 -9.06 10.60 -16.79
C GLU A 88 -9.56 11.09 -15.42
N ALA A 89 -8.92 10.61 -14.34
CA ALA A 89 -9.33 10.88 -12.97
C ALA A 89 -9.04 12.32 -12.56
N LYS A 90 -10.06 12.99 -12.07
CA LYS A 90 -9.96 14.28 -11.40
C LYS A 90 -9.59 14.08 -9.91
N PRO A 91 -9.13 15.12 -9.22
CA PRO A 91 -8.83 15.02 -7.77
C PRO A 91 -10.00 14.47 -6.94
N GLU A 92 -11.23 14.88 -7.28
CA GLU A 92 -12.44 14.43 -6.60
C GLU A 92 -12.72 12.94 -6.81
N ASP A 93 -12.37 12.40 -7.98
CA ASP A 93 -12.53 10.97 -8.30
C ASP A 93 -11.57 10.12 -7.47
N LYS A 94 -10.33 10.59 -7.26
CA LYS A 94 -9.35 9.94 -6.39
C LYS A 94 -9.89 9.84 -4.96
N LEU A 95 -10.39 10.95 -4.44
CA LEU A 95 -10.96 11.02 -3.10
C LEU A 95 -12.19 10.10 -2.95
N ARG A 96 -13.09 10.12 -3.94
CA ARG A 96 -14.27 9.25 -3.96
C ARG A 96 -13.88 7.78 -3.95
N ARG A 97 -12.91 7.38 -4.78
CA ARG A 97 -12.45 5.99 -4.84
C ARG A 97 -11.89 5.50 -3.51
N ILE A 98 -11.13 6.32 -2.81
CA ILE A 98 -10.61 5.99 -1.48
C ILE A 98 -11.76 5.75 -0.50
N ARG A 99 -12.73 6.67 -0.45
CA ARG A 99 -13.91 6.54 0.43
C ARG A 99 -14.75 5.30 0.13
N GLU A 100 -14.91 4.95 -1.14
CA GLU A 100 -15.63 3.74 -1.56
C GLU A 100 -14.94 2.46 -1.06
N GLU A 101 -13.62 2.39 -1.12
CA GLU A 101 -12.88 1.24 -0.60
C GLU A 101 -12.90 1.20 0.94
N GLN A 102 -12.75 2.34 1.60
CA GLN A 102 -12.88 2.45 3.06
C GLN A 102 -14.29 2.06 3.55
N ALA A 103 -15.34 2.44 2.83
CA ALA A 103 -16.72 2.05 3.15
C ALA A 103 -16.98 0.54 3.04
N LYS A 104 -16.16 -0.19 2.26
CA LYS A 104 -16.16 -1.66 2.20
C LYS A 104 -15.37 -2.31 3.33
N GLY A 105 -14.76 -1.53 4.22
CA GLY A 105 -13.91 -2.01 5.31
C GLY A 105 -12.46 -2.30 4.91
N HIS A 106 -12.04 -1.85 3.73
CA HIS A 106 -10.65 -1.99 3.29
C HIS A 106 -9.79 -0.86 3.86
N LEU A 107 -8.56 -1.20 4.27
CA LEU A 107 -7.53 -0.20 4.55
C LEU A 107 -6.92 0.27 3.22
N VAL A 108 -6.82 1.57 3.04
CA VAL A 108 -6.36 2.18 1.80
C VAL A 108 -5.06 2.94 2.02
N GLY A 109 -4.02 2.54 1.28
CA GLY A 109 -2.78 3.31 1.13
C GLY A 109 -2.83 4.14 -0.16
N MET A 110 -2.50 5.42 -0.09
CA MET A 110 -2.38 6.31 -1.25
C MET A 110 -0.94 6.77 -1.38
N ILE A 111 -0.41 6.70 -2.60
CA ILE A 111 0.90 7.25 -2.95
C ILE A 111 0.68 8.36 -3.98
N GLY A 112 1.30 9.51 -3.76
CA GLY A 112 1.16 10.64 -4.67
C GLY A 112 2.28 11.67 -4.50
N ASP A 113 2.45 12.53 -5.50
CA ASP A 113 3.50 13.56 -5.54
C ASP A 113 2.96 14.96 -5.88
N GLY A 114 1.75 15.05 -6.41
CA GLY A 114 1.13 16.28 -6.87
C GLY A 114 0.31 17.02 -5.81
N THR A 115 0.15 18.32 -5.99
CA THR A 115 -0.79 19.13 -5.19
C THR A 115 -2.23 18.59 -5.29
N ASN A 116 -2.59 18.05 -6.45
CA ASN A 116 -3.90 17.45 -6.71
C ASN A 116 -4.11 16.14 -5.92
N ASP A 117 -3.05 15.55 -5.40
CA ASP A 117 -3.10 14.32 -4.60
C ASP A 117 -3.28 14.60 -3.10
N ALA A 118 -3.01 15.83 -2.65
CA ALA A 118 -3.05 16.19 -1.24
C ALA A 118 -4.37 15.82 -0.53
N PRO A 119 -5.57 16.09 -1.09
CA PRO A 119 -6.81 15.66 -0.46
C PRO A 119 -6.96 14.13 -0.36
N ALA A 120 -6.48 13.39 -1.36
CA ALA A 120 -6.51 11.94 -1.40
C ALA A 120 -5.51 11.33 -0.41
N LEU A 121 -4.30 11.90 -0.30
CA LEU A 121 -3.28 11.52 0.68
C LEU A 121 -3.78 11.71 2.11
N ALA A 122 -4.43 12.85 2.40
CA ALA A 122 -4.99 13.12 3.72
C ALA A 122 -6.18 12.22 4.08
N GLN A 123 -6.96 11.76 3.09
CA GLN A 123 -8.12 10.89 3.31
C GLN A 123 -7.73 9.44 3.52
N ALA A 124 -6.65 8.98 2.89
CA ALA A 124 -6.21 7.59 2.97
C ALA A 124 -5.80 7.22 4.40
N ASP A 125 -5.94 5.94 4.76
CA ASP A 125 -5.48 5.43 6.05
C ASP A 125 -3.95 5.55 6.18
N ILE A 126 -3.25 5.40 5.04
CA ILE A 126 -1.81 5.64 4.90
C ILE A 126 -1.59 6.50 3.67
N GLY A 127 -1.23 7.78 3.85
CA GLY A 127 -0.85 8.70 2.79
C GLY A 127 0.68 8.78 2.67
N ILE A 128 1.23 8.36 1.55
CA ILE A 128 2.67 8.37 1.29
C ILE A 128 2.98 9.43 0.22
N ALA A 129 3.66 10.48 0.60
CA ALA A 129 4.13 11.50 -0.34
C ALA A 129 5.54 11.17 -0.81
N MET A 130 5.81 11.40 -2.09
CA MET A 130 7.17 11.32 -2.63
C MET A 130 8.00 12.52 -2.16
N ASN A 131 9.29 12.32 -1.87
CA ASN A 131 10.19 13.41 -1.51
C ASN A 131 10.33 14.45 -2.65
N SER A 132 10.29 13.99 -3.89
CA SER A 132 10.25 14.84 -5.10
C SER A 132 8.91 15.55 -5.29
N GLY A 133 7.90 15.22 -4.51
CA GLY A 133 6.55 15.77 -4.61
C GLY A 133 6.45 17.22 -4.12
N THR A 134 5.28 17.81 -4.39
CA THR A 134 4.98 19.17 -3.94
C THR A 134 4.91 19.27 -2.42
N GLN A 135 5.13 20.47 -1.88
CA GLN A 135 5.02 20.72 -0.44
C GLN A 135 3.63 20.33 0.09
N ALA A 136 2.57 20.65 -0.66
CA ALA A 136 1.21 20.32 -0.28
C ALA A 136 0.99 18.80 -0.15
N ALA A 137 1.56 17.98 -1.05
CA ALA A 137 1.51 16.53 -0.96
C ALA A 137 2.26 16.01 0.27
N ARG A 138 3.45 16.55 0.54
CA ARG A 138 4.27 16.17 1.71
C ARG A 138 3.63 16.52 3.04
N GLU A 139 2.93 17.65 3.12
CA GLU A 139 2.21 18.05 4.33
C GLU A 139 0.92 17.25 4.54
N ALA A 140 0.29 16.79 3.47
CA ALA A 140 -0.94 15.99 3.53
C ALA A 140 -0.68 14.52 3.84
N GLY A 141 0.47 13.98 3.46
CA GLY A 141 0.85 12.59 3.73
C GLY A 141 1.30 12.40 5.19
N ASN A 142 1.00 11.23 5.75
CA ASN A 142 1.51 10.84 7.06
C ASN A 142 2.87 10.11 6.99
N MET A 143 3.35 9.83 5.78
CA MET A 143 4.68 9.27 5.50
C MET A 143 5.31 9.98 4.30
N ILE A 144 6.63 10.07 4.28
CA ILE A 144 7.40 10.58 3.14
C ILE A 144 8.37 9.50 2.67
N ASP A 145 8.28 9.12 1.40
CA ASP A 145 9.26 8.27 0.75
C ASP A 145 10.43 9.11 0.25
N LEU A 146 11.56 9.02 0.95
CA LEU A 146 12.76 9.82 0.69
C LEU A 146 13.42 9.48 -0.65
N ASP A 147 13.30 8.23 -1.10
CA ASP A 147 13.87 7.75 -2.35
C ASP A 147 12.97 8.04 -3.56
N SER A 148 11.76 8.56 -3.33
CA SER A 148 10.74 8.77 -4.36
C SER A 148 10.53 7.51 -5.23
N ASN A 149 10.47 6.36 -4.56
CA ASN A 149 10.32 5.07 -5.21
C ASN A 149 9.09 4.31 -4.68
N PRO A 150 7.99 4.25 -5.43
CA PRO A 150 6.75 3.62 -4.98
C PRO A 150 6.90 2.15 -4.60
N THR A 151 7.97 1.49 -5.03
CA THR A 151 8.23 0.08 -4.68
C THR A 151 8.72 -0.09 -3.23
N LYS A 152 9.15 0.97 -2.57
CA LYS A 152 9.51 0.97 -1.14
C LYS A 152 8.34 0.64 -0.22
N LEU A 153 7.12 0.83 -0.69
CA LEU A 153 5.91 0.40 0.04
C LEU A 153 5.98 -1.09 0.43
N ILE A 154 6.58 -1.94 -0.40
CA ILE A 154 6.72 -3.37 -0.11
C ILE A 154 7.58 -3.58 1.13
N GLU A 155 8.71 -2.89 1.22
CA GLU A 155 9.60 -2.95 2.39
C GLU A 155 8.87 -2.49 3.66
N VAL A 156 8.08 -1.41 3.57
CA VAL A 156 7.26 -0.91 4.68
C VAL A 156 6.23 -1.96 5.12
N VAL A 157 5.56 -2.61 4.18
CA VAL A 157 4.58 -3.67 4.47
C VAL A 157 5.26 -4.90 5.10
N GLU A 158 6.42 -5.31 4.59
CA GLU A 158 7.19 -6.44 5.14
C GLU A 158 7.64 -6.17 6.58
N VAL A 159 8.22 -4.99 6.83
CA VAL A 159 8.62 -4.57 8.18
C VAL A 159 7.41 -4.50 9.10
N GLY A 160 6.29 -3.93 8.63
CA GLY A 160 5.04 -3.88 9.39
C GLY A 160 4.53 -5.27 9.77
N LYS A 161 4.53 -6.23 8.85
CA LYS A 161 4.15 -7.62 9.12
C LYS A 161 5.10 -8.28 10.12
N GLN A 162 6.40 -8.07 9.99
CA GLN A 162 7.39 -8.61 10.95
C GLN A 162 7.16 -8.05 12.35
N LEU A 163 6.90 -6.76 12.49
CA LEU A 163 6.59 -6.12 13.77
C LEU A 163 5.33 -6.69 14.40
N LEU A 164 4.27 -6.89 13.62
CA LEU A 164 3.03 -7.49 14.10
C LEU A 164 3.23 -8.94 14.56
N MET A 165 3.98 -9.75 13.80
CA MET A 165 4.29 -11.14 14.18
C MET A 165 5.15 -11.20 15.43
N THR A 166 6.18 -10.36 15.53
CA THR A 166 7.04 -10.28 16.72
C THR A 166 6.22 -9.87 17.95
N ARG A 167 5.35 -8.86 17.80
CA ARG A 167 4.47 -8.41 18.86
C ARG A 167 3.50 -9.51 19.32
N GLY A 168 2.90 -10.25 18.38
CA GLY A 168 2.05 -11.39 18.67
C GLY A 168 2.80 -12.50 19.41
N SER A 169 4.01 -12.85 18.97
CA SER A 169 4.86 -13.85 19.62
C SER A 169 5.25 -13.45 21.04
N LEU A 170 5.63 -12.18 21.25
CA LEU A 170 5.97 -11.67 22.59
C LEU A 170 4.77 -11.69 23.53
N THR A 171 3.58 -11.32 23.05
CA THR A 171 2.35 -11.35 23.83
C THR A 171 2.00 -12.78 24.21
N THR A 172 2.05 -13.72 23.27
CA THR A 172 1.78 -15.14 23.51
C THR A 172 2.78 -15.73 24.52
N PHE A 173 4.06 -15.40 24.36
CA PHE A 173 5.10 -15.84 25.29
C PHE A 173 4.89 -15.26 26.70
N SER A 174 4.52 -13.98 26.81
CA SER A 174 4.23 -13.35 28.11
C SER A 174 3.06 -14.02 28.81
N ILE A 175 1.95 -14.25 28.09
CA ILE A 175 0.78 -14.95 28.64
C ILE A 175 1.14 -16.37 29.08
N ALA A 176 1.84 -17.12 28.24
CA ALA A 176 2.27 -18.49 28.57
C ALA A 176 3.17 -18.52 29.81
N ASN A 177 4.09 -17.56 29.92
CA ASN A 177 4.97 -17.42 31.09
C ASN A 177 4.19 -17.07 32.38
N ASP A 178 3.19 -16.19 32.27
CA ASP A 178 2.34 -15.83 33.41
C ASP A 178 1.48 -17.02 33.86
N VAL A 179 0.89 -17.76 32.93
CA VAL A 179 0.16 -18.98 33.21
C VAL A 179 1.08 -20.01 33.91
N ALA A 180 2.28 -20.23 33.40
CA ALA A 180 3.26 -21.12 33.99
C ALA A 180 3.63 -20.71 35.43
N LYS A 181 3.79 -19.42 35.69
CA LYS A 181 4.01 -18.90 37.06
C LYS A 181 2.87 -19.24 38.00
N TYR A 182 1.61 -19.10 37.58
CA TYR A 182 0.47 -19.47 38.41
C TYR A 182 0.46 -20.96 38.71
N PHE A 183 0.75 -21.82 37.75
CA PHE A 183 0.86 -23.27 38.00
C PHE A 183 2.00 -23.65 38.95
N ALA A 184 3.06 -22.85 39.03
CA ALA A 184 4.16 -23.05 39.96
C ALA A 184 3.85 -22.49 41.37
N ILE A 185 3.23 -21.31 41.44
CA ILE A 185 2.96 -20.60 42.68
C ILE A 185 1.83 -21.27 43.50
N ILE A 186 0.73 -21.68 42.86
CA ILE A 186 -0.44 -22.24 43.51
C ILE A 186 -0.07 -23.50 44.31
N PRO A 187 0.66 -24.50 43.75
CA PRO A 187 1.11 -25.66 44.55
C PRO A 187 2.06 -25.29 45.71
N ALA A 188 2.94 -24.30 45.48
CA ALA A 188 3.89 -23.84 46.50
C ALA A 188 3.17 -23.18 47.67
N VAL A 189 2.18 -22.32 47.41
CA VAL A 189 1.35 -21.69 48.44
C VAL A 189 0.49 -22.73 49.16
N ALA A 190 -0.13 -23.67 48.43
CA ALA A 190 -0.91 -24.74 49.00
C ALA A 190 -0.07 -25.64 49.93
N ALA A 191 1.16 -25.94 49.55
CA ALA A 191 2.09 -26.70 50.39
C ALA A 191 2.51 -25.94 51.66
N ALA A 192 2.59 -24.61 51.60
CA ALA A 192 2.90 -23.77 52.75
C ALA A 192 1.71 -23.62 53.72
N LEU A 193 0.48 -23.56 53.20
CA LEU A 193 -0.74 -23.42 53.98
C LEU A 193 -1.23 -24.77 54.60
N TYR A 194 -0.91 -25.88 53.95
CA TYR A 194 -1.26 -27.23 54.41
C TYR A 194 0.02 -28.06 54.55
N PRO A 195 0.83 -27.82 55.60
CA PRO A 195 1.99 -28.65 55.87
C PRO A 195 1.51 -30.05 56.09
N ALA A 196 2.14 -31.03 55.45
CA ALA A 196 1.79 -32.45 55.56
C ALA A 196 1.91 -32.92 56.97
N GLY A 197 0.80 -32.87 57.74
CA GLY A 197 0.62 -33.63 58.95
C GLY A 197 0.58 -35.10 58.55
N ASN A 198 1.27 -35.94 59.30
CA ASN A 198 1.41 -37.38 59.16
C ASN A 198 0.21 -38.09 58.53
N GLY A 199 0.26 -38.41 57.24
CA GLY A 199 -0.67 -39.34 56.61
C GLY A 199 -1.23 -38.83 55.30
N ASN A 200 -1.02 -39.57 54.24
CA ASN A 200 -1.77 -39.72 52.97
C ASN A 200 -2.68 -38.57 52.48
N GLY A 201 -2.14 -37.36 52.34
CA GLY A 201 -2.86 -36.26 51.68
C GLY A 201 -2.69 -36.35 50.18
N VAL A 202 -3.76 -36.07 49.43
CA VAL A 202 -3.81 -36.03 47.95
C VAL A 202 -2.70 -35.17 47.33
N LEU A 203 -2.10 -34.27 48.11
CA LEU A 203 -1.00 -33.39 47.67
C LEU A 203 0.39 -34.04 47.76
N SER A 204 0.54 -35.19 48.43
CA SER A 204 1.82 -35.93 48.45
C SER A 204 2.09 -36.66 47.13
N SER A 205 1.08 -36.90 46.30
CA SER A 205 1.21 -37.47 44.94
C SER A 205 1.55 -36.47 43.88
N LEU A 206 1.38 -35.16 44.16
CA LEU A 206 1.80 -34.06 43.27
C LEU A 206 3.22 -33.58 43.61
N ASN A 207 4.14 -34.52 43.71
CA ASN A 207 5.56 -34.25 44.01
C ASN A 207 6.30 -33.66 42.81
N ILE A 208 5.75 -32.60 42.22
CA ILE A 208 6.29 -31.91 41.04
C ILE A 208 7.54 -31.07 41.39
N MET A 209 7.85 -30.86 42.68
CA MET A 209 8.97 -30.04 43.10
C MET A 209 10.09 -30.79 43.83
N ARG A 210 10.22 -32.08 43.66
CA ARG A 210 11.46 -32.81 44.00
C ARG A 210 12.29 -33.00 42.72
N LEU A 211 12.76 -31.93 42.14
CA LEU A 211 13.95 -31.93 41.31
C LEU A 211 15.07 -31.34 42.15
N SER A 212 15.79 -32.25 42.77
CA SER A 212 17.11 -32.00 43.33
C SER A 212 18.10 -31.73 42.21
#